data_1dd2905bf67388dc601fead22518fafe
#
_entry.id   1dd2905bf67388dc601fead22518fafe
#
_cell.length_a   1.000
_cell.length_b   1.000
_cell.length_c   1.000
_cell.angle_alpha   90.00
_cell.angle_beta   90.00
_cell.angle_gamma   90.00
#
_symmetry.space_group_name_H-M   'P 1'
#
loop_
_entity.id
_entity.type
_entity.pdbx_description
1 polymer ?
#
loop_
_entity_poly.entity_id
_entity_poly.type
_entity_poly.pdbx_seq_one_letter_code
_entity_poly.pdbx_strand_id
1 'polypeptide(L)'
;MNEEVLYIPVILASVIGLIALNGLSYYSQKSKAIPEVAWVLLLGILYGLAADNTSMGLPELTLSADLILFIFVPLLIFGSTQTMCLHHFRKVLAPASLTATVGISISMFVTAFVLMALTDISLLESLIFGVVVAATDPLAIGAILEGNKKLSENMKLLIEGESILNDGFVVTVFDILALIVFENHTFSVVGDVGGFIFHVAGAIILGVVLGRVARFILKIWHAMQFTLVANITIALAFGSFLLADHYNMSGVLAVFAAALSFGYKQENLSKEFHLQEYVWDYGQYVANSVLFFLLGASVISQGSLSELRLAQALVVLITLLGSRIIALVVLRPFIKVDGAIISWLKLLVLNFAGARGAVSIALILLLPDSFVFKATFLNMTFLLVLGSLLLFPPITSKLIKQL
;
A
#
# COMPACT_ATOMS: atom_id res chain seq x y z
N MET A 1 24.26 -17.68 26.99
CA MET A 1 23.91 -16.27 27.28
C MET A 1 22.42 -16.29 27.54
N ASN A 2 21.95 -15.97 28.75
CA ASN A 2 20.57 -16.16 29.14
C ASN A 2 19.66 -15.31 28.25
N GLU A 3 18.58 -15.90 27.75
CA GLU A 3 17.58 -15.20 26.91
C GLU A 3 17.04 -13.92 27.56
N GLU A 4 16.95 -13.86 28.89
CA GLU A 4 16.50 -12.67 29.64
C GLU A 4 17.38 -11.43 29.41
N VAL A 5 18.66 -11.58 29.08
CA VAL A 5 19.57 -10.44 28.86
C VAL A 5 19.34 -9.80 27.49
N LEU A 6 18.70 -10.50 26.55
CA LEU A 6 18.46 -10.02 25.18
C LEU A 6 17.24 -9.06 25.12
N TYR A 7 16.26 -9.21 26.03
CA TYR A 7 15.03 -8.40 25.96
C TYR A 7 15.23 -6.93 26.36
N ILE A 8 16.13 -6.65 27.31
CA ILE A 8 16.36 -5.27 27.78
C ILE A 8 16.92 -4.37 26.67
N PRO A 9 17.97 -4.77 25.91
CA PRO A 9 18.44 -3.99 24.78
C PRO A 9 17.40 -3.79 23.67
N VAL A 10 16.57 -4.80 23.39
CA VAL A 10 15.51 -4.72 22.37
C VAL A 10 14.42 -3.73 22.80
N ILE A 11 13.97 -3.79 24.05
CA ILE A 11 12.99 -2.84 24.60
C ILE A 11 13.57 -1.41 24.59
N LEU A 12 14.83 -1.24 25.04
CA LEU A 12 15.47 0.07 25.06
C LEU A 12 15.65 0.64 23.65
N ALA A 13 16.09 -0.19 22.69
CA ALA A 13 16.21 0.19 21.28
C ALA A 13 14.84 0.58 20.69
N SER A 14 13.76 -0.15 21.04
CA SER A 14 12.41 0.17 20.59
C SER A 14 11.93 1.52 21.17
N VAL A 15 12.18 1.80 22.46
CA VAL A 15 11.83 3.08 23.09
C VAL A 15 12.62 4.23 22.47
N ILE A 16 13.94 4.06 22.28
CA ILE A 16 14.78 5.06 21.62
C ILE A 16 14.33 5.27 20.17
N GLY A 17 14.00 4.19 19.45
CA GLY A 17 13.44 4.24 18.11
C GLY A 17 12.16 5.07 18.03
N LEU A 18 11.21 4.84 18.94
CA LEU A 18 9.96 5.61 19.01
C LEU A 18 10.21 7.11 19.32
N ILE A 19 11.17 7.43 20.19
CA ILE A 19 11.54 8.83 20.48
C ILE A 19 12.19 9.47 19.24
N ALA A 20 13.08 8.74 18.55
CA ALA A 20 13.72 9.22 17.34
C ALA A 20 12.69 9.45 16.20
N LEU A 21 11.70 8.55 16.06
CA LEU A 21 10.59 8.69 15.12
C LEU A 21 9.78 9.98 15.39
N ASN A 22 9.46 10.28 16.65
CA ASN A 22 8.78 11.53 17.02
C ASN A 22 9.61 12.77 16.65
N GLY A 23 10.93 12.71 16.85
CA GLY A 23 11.85 13.77 16.43
C GLY A 23 11.84 13.96 14.91
N LEU A 24 11.88 12.88 14.15
CA LEU A 24 11.81 12.89 12.68
C LEU A 24 10.48 13.42 12.16
N SER A 25 9.36 13.02 12.77
CA SER A 25 8.03 13.53 12.47
C SER A 25 7.98 15.05 12.62
N TYR A 26 8.49 15.58 13.74
CA TYR A 26 8.59 17.01 13.98
C TYR A 26 9.40 17.73 12.88
N TYR A 27 10.58 17.20 12.51
CA TYR A 27 11.41 17.78 11.46
C TYR A 27 10.78 17.67 10.06
N SER A 28 10.13 16.55 9.75
CA SER A 28 9.41 16.34 8.50
C SER A 28 8.27 17.34 8.33
N GLN A 29 7.46 17.55 9.37
CA GLN A 29 6.38 18.54 9.37
C GLN A 29 6.92 19.96 9.17
N LYS A 30 8.09 20.29 9.74
CA LYS A 30 8.73 21.59 9.60
C LYS A 30 9.34 21.80 8.22
N SER A 31 10.00 20.79 7.65
CA SER A 31 10.69 20.89 6.36
C SER A 31 9.72 20.84 5.17
N LYS A 32 8.55 20.18 5.31
CA LYS A 32 7.53 19.94 4.25
C LYS A 32 8.09 19.40 2.92
N ALA A 33 9.34 18.97 2.90
CA ALA A 33 10.05 18.56 1.68
C ALA A 33 10.10 17.04 1.52
N ILE A 34 10.34 16.32 2.62
CA ILE A 34 10.50 14.87 2.62
C ILE A 34 9.49 14.28 3.60
N PRO A 35 8.65 13.31 3.17
CA PRO A 35 7.70 12.63 4.06
C PRO A 35 8.43 11.89 5.17
N GLU A 36 7.77 11.73 6.32
CA GLU A 36 8.30 11.02 7.47
C GLU A 36 8.70 9.59 7.13
N VAL A 37 7.88 8.88 6.37
CA VAL A 37 8.15 7.51 5.93
C VAL A 37 9.47 7.35 5.18
N ALA A 38 9.88 8.37 4.41
CA ALA A 38 11.17 8.34 3.73
C ALA A 38 12.35 8.45 4.71
N TRP A 39 12.21 9.25 5.76
CA TRP A 39 13.23 9.32 6.82
C TRP A 39 13.36 8.02 7.59
N VAL A 40 12.22 7.40 7.91
CA VAL A 40 12.18 6.10 8.60
C VAL A 40 12.82 5.00 7.76
N LEU A 41 12.52 4.98 6.44
CA LEU A 41 13.15 4.07 5.48
C LEU A 41 14.69 4.26 5.44
N LEU A 42 15.16 5.52 5.38
CA LEU A 42 16.59 5.82 5.40
C LEU A 42 17.26 5.37 6.71
N LEU A 43 16.61 5.53 7.86
CA LEU A 43 17.08 4.99 9.14
C LEU A 43 17.17 3.46 9.11
N GLY A 44 16.19 2.78 8.52
CA GLY A 44 16.23 1.34 8.31
C GLY A 44 17.44 0.93 7.47
N ILE A 45 17.72 1.65 6.37
CA ILE A 45 18.90 1.40 5.54
C ILE A 45 20.20 1.56 6.36
N LEU A 46 20.31 2.65 7.15
CA LEU A 46 21.48 2.88 8.00
C LEU A 46 21.64 1.77 9.03
N TYR A 47 20.54 1.31 9.63
CA TYR A 47 20.56 0.15 10.53
C TYR A 47 21.04 -1.11 9.81
N GLY A 48 20.51 -1.43 8.63
CA GLY A 48 20.92 -2.59 7.83
C GLY A 48 22.41 -2.56 7.50
N LEU A 49 22.93 -1.40 7.07
CA LEU A 49 24.37 -1.21 6.84
C LEU A 49 25.23 -1.41 8.10
N ALA A 50 24.71 -0.99 9.26
CA ALA A 50 25.40 -1.22 10.53
C ALA A 50 25.34 -2.68 10.97
N ALA A 51 24.23 -3.38 10.71
CA ALA A 51 24.06 -4.80 11.03
C ALA A 51 24.91 -5.71 10.12
N ASP A 52 25.06 -5.36 8.83
CA ASP A 52 25.95 -6.06 7.89
C ASP A 52 27.43 -5.98 8.31
N ASN A 53 27.78 -4.96 9.09
CA ASN A 53 29.10 -4.84 9.67
C ASN A 53 29.24 -5.77 10.89
N THR A 54 29.85 -6.94 10.68
CA THR A 54 30.05 -8.01 11.68
C THR A 54 30.68 -7.57 13.01
N SER A 55 31.33 -6.41 13.03
CA SER A 55 31.95 -5.86 14.25
C SER A 55 30.97 -5.29 15.26
N MET A 56 29.73 -4.94 14.83
CA MET A 56 28.74 -4.32 15.71
C MET A 56 27.81 -5.32 16.41
N GLY A 57 27.73 -6.58 15.96
CA GLY A 57 26.91 -7.63 16.57
C GLY A 57 25.41 -7.32 16.61
N LEU A 58 24.93 -6.45 15.71
CA LEU A 58 23.51 -6.13 15.58
C LEU A 58 22.78 -7.28 14.87
N PRO A 59 21.54 -7.63 15.29
CA PRO A 59 20.77 -8.66 14.62
C PRO A 59 20.36 -8.22 13.21
N GLU A 60 20.42 -9.13 12.25
CA GLU A 60 19.84 -8.91 10.93
C GLU A 60 18.31 -8.91 11.06
N LEU A 61 17.68 -7.87 10.52
CA LEU A 61 16.24 -7.76 10.45
C LEU A 61 15.78 -8.13 9.04
N THR A 62 14.96 -9.17 8.96
CA THR A 62 14.35 -9.63 7.71
C THR A 62 12.86 -9.34 7.72
N LEU A 63 12.34 -8.84 6.60
CA LEU A 63 10.92 -8.60 6.40
C LEU A 63 10.36 -9.73 5.55
N SER A 64 9.35 -10.45 6.08
CA SER A 64 8.65 -11.48 5.33
C SER A 64 7.39 -10.93 4.66
N ALA A 65 6.99 -11.55 3.55
CA ALA A 65 5.74 -11.23 2.87
C ALA A 65 4.52 -11.40 3.80
N ASP A 66 4.51 -12.49 4.59
CA ASP A 66 3.42 -12.80 5.52
C ASP A 66 3.24 -11.69 6.57
N LEU A 67 4.34 -11.17 7.12
CA LEU A 67 4.29 -10.06 8.07
C LEU A 67 3.64 -8.83 7.45
N ILE A 68 4.00 -8.51 6.20
CA ILE A 68 3.41 -7.38 5.49
C ILE A 68 1.92 -7.63 5.25
N LEU A 69 1.57 -8.76 4.64
CA LEU A 69 0.21 -9.04 4.17
C LEU A 69 -0.77 -9.30 5.32
N PHE A 70 -0.37 -10.10 6.33
CA PHE A 70 -1.30 -10.53 7.38
C PHE A 70 -1.36 -9.59 8.59
N ILE A 71 -0.36 -8.72 8.78
CA ILE A 71 -0.32 -7.80 9.93
C ILE A 71 -0.45 -6.35 9.47
N PHE A 72 0.47 -5.88 8.62
CA PHE A 72 0.50 -4.46 8.26
C PHE A 72 -0.64 -4.05 7.33
N VAL A 73 -0.91 -4.83 6.28
CA VAL A 73 -1.93 -4.47 5.28
C VAL A 73 -3.33 -4.35 5.88
N PRO A 74 -3.87 -5.30 6.68
CA PRO A 74 -5.18 -5.14 7.29
C PRO A 74 -5.27 -3.92 8.20
N LEU A 75 -4.22 -3.66 8.98
CA LEU A 75 -4.17 -2.54 9.91
C LEU A 75 -4.17 -1.19 9.17
N LEU A 76 -3.35 -1.06 8.13
CA LEU A 76 -3.23 0.18 7.37
C LEU A 76 -4.49 0.46 6.55
N ILE A 77 -5.07 -0.55 5.89
CA ILE A 77 -6.28 -0.39 5.07
C ILE A 77 -7.49 -0.08 5.94
N PHE A 78 -7.68 -0.82 7.05
CA PHE A 78 -8.83 -0.59 7.93
C PHE A 78 -8.77 0.82 8.52
N GLY A 79 -7.62 1.21 9.05
CA GLY A 79 -7.44 2.52 9.67
C GLY A 79 -7.73 3.66 8.70
N SER A 80 -7.18 3.64 7.47
CA SER A 80 -7.42 4.68 6.47
C SER A 80 -8.86 4.70 5.93
N THR A 81 -9.52 3.53 5.89
CA THR A 81 -10.85 3.41 5.28
C THR A 81 -11.99 3.72 6.25
N GLN A 82 -11.84 3.42 7.54
CA GLN A 82 -12.93 3.59 8.51
C GLN A 82 -13.45 5.03 8.63
N THR A 83 -12.60 6.01 8.36
CA THR A 83 -12.94 7.43 8.36
C THR A 83 -13.56 7.90 7.05
N MET A 84 -13.49 7.10 5.98
CA MET A 84 -14.05 7.44 4.68
C MET A 84 -15.57 7.45 4.71
N CYS A 85 -16.16 8.55 4.27
CA CYS A 85 -17.61 8.65 4.10
C CYS A 85 -18.07 7.89 2.84
N LEU A 86 -18.81 6.79 3.00
CA LEU A 86 -19.33 5.98 1.89
C LEU A 86 -20.14 6.81 0.88
N HIS A 87 -20.90 7.82 1.36
CA HIS A 87 -21.69 8.67 0.46
C HIS A 87 -20.81 9.50 -0.48
N HIS A 88 -19.71 10.05 0.04
CA HIS A 88 -18.75 10.80 -0.78
C HIS A 88 -17.93 9.85 -1.65
N PHE A 89 -17.49 8.71 -1.13
CA PHE A 89 -16.74 7.72 -1.89
C PHE A 89 -17.50 7.19 -3.11
N ARG A 90 -18.83 6.99 -3.01
CA ARG A 90 -19.67 6.59 -4.16
C ARG A 90 -19.59 7.54 -5.35
N LYS A 91 -19.32 8.83 -5.14
CA LYS A 91 -19.17 9.82 -6.22
C LYS A 91 -17.91 9.63 -7.04
N VAL A 92 -16.88 9.05 -6.44
CA VAL A 92 -15.58 8.80 -7.07
C VAL A 92 -15.30 7.31 -7.30
N LEU A 93 -16.21 6.42 -6.92
CA LEU A 93 -16.05 4.97 -7.06
C LEU A 93 -15.78 4.56 -8.51
N ALA A 94 -16.54 5.09 -9.47
CA ALA A 94 -16.35 4.73 -10.87
C ALA A 94 -14.98 5.18 -11.43
N PRO A 95 -14.53 6.44 -11.28
CA PRO A 95 -13.18 6.81 -11.70
C PRO A 95 -12.09 6.11 -10.90
N ALA A 96 -12.25 5.88 -9.58
CA ALA A 96 -11.29 5.14 -8.78
C ALA A 96 -11.15 3.68 -9.25
N SER A 97 -12.25 2.98 -9.47
CA SER A 97 -12.22 1.61 -10.00
C SER A 97 -11.62 1.53 -11.40
N LEU A 98 -11.93 2.50 -12.26
CA LEU A 98 -11.40 2.55 -13.62
C LEU A 98 -9.87 2.73 -13.63
N THR A 99 -9.35 3.64 -12.81
CA THR A 99 -7.90 3.86 -12.68
C THR A 99 -7.21 2.69 -12.00
N ALA A 100 -7.82 2.11 -10.97
CA ALA A 100 -7.30 0.96 -10.22
C ALA A 100 -7.30 -0.36 -11.03
N THR A 101 -8.11 -0.50 -12.06
CA THR A 101 -8.17 -1.73 -12.88
C THR A 101 -7.58 -1.50 -14.27
N VAL A 102 -8.27 -0.76 -15.13
CA VAL A 102 -7.82 -0.52 -16.51
C VAL A 102 -6.53 0.31 -16.52
N GLY A 103 -6.41 1.32 -15.64
CA GLY A 103 -5.20 2.14 -15.53
C GLY A 103 -3.98 1.31 -15.12
N ILE A 104 -4.14 0.44 -14.13
CA ILE A 104 -3.08 -0.50 -13.69
C ILE A 104 -2.75 -1.49 -14.80
N SER A 105 -3.74 -2.06 -15.48
CA SER A 105 -3.50 -2.99 -16.60
C SER A 105 -2.68 -2.34 -17.71
N ILE A 106 -3.01 -1.11 -18.12
CA ILE A 106 -2.23 -0.36 -19.10
C ILE A 106 -0.79 -0.16 -18.60
N SER A 107 -0.62 0.28 -17.35
CA SER A 107 0.70 0.49 -16.75
C SER A 107 1.51 -0.80 -16.68
N MET A 108 0.88 -1.92 -16.31
CA MET A 108 1.47 -3.26 -16.26
C MET A 108 2.00 -3.66 -17.63
N PHE A 109 1.17 -3.60 -18.68
CA PHE A 109 1.57 -4.00 -20.03
C PHE A 109 2.68 -3.11 -20.59
N VAL A 110 2.58 -1.78 -20.44
CA VAL A 110 3.62 -0.86 -20.90
C VAL A 110 4.94 -1.15 -20.20
N THR A 111 4.93 -1.34 -18.88
CA THR A 111 6.14 -1.67 -18.12
C THR A 111 6.72 -3.02 -18.54
N ALA A 112 5.88 -4.03 -18.72
CA ALA A 112 6.31 -5.36 -19.16
C ALA A 112 6.94 -5.33 -20.55
N PHE A 113 6.34 -4.64 -21.52
CA PHE A 113 6.89 -4.51 -22.87
C PHE A 113 8.23 -3.77 -22.90
N VAL A 114 8.38 -2.71 -22.08
CA VAL A 114 9.66 -2.01 -21.97
C VAL A 114 10.72 -2.90 -21.34
N LEU A 115 10.38 -3.63 -20.28
CA LEU A 115 11.31 -4.54 -19.61
C LEU A 115 11.75 -5.65 -20.56
N MET A 116 10.82 -6.31 -21.25
CA MET A 116 11.10 -7.33 -22.27
C MET A 116 11.97 -6.78 -23.41
N ALA A 117 11.75 -5.54 -23.86
CA ALA A 117 12.51 -4.94 -24.94
C ALA A 117 13.94 -4.54 -24.54
N LEU A 118 14.20 -4.31 -23.25
CA LEU A 118 15.51 -3.87 -22.75
C LEU A 118 16.31 -4.98 -22.07
N THR A 119 15.70 -6.16 -21.87
CA THR A 119 16.30 -7.29 -21.15
C THR A 119 15.92 -8.62 -21.82
N ASP A 120 16.58 -9.70 -21.44
CA ASP A 120 16.26 -11.06 -21.90
C ASP A 120 15.14 -11.73 -21.09
N ILE A 121 14.36 -10.95 -20.32
CA ILE A 121 13.25 -11.45 -19.49
C ILE A 121 12.03 -11.72 -20.38
N SER A 122 11.38 -12.87 -20.19
CA SER A 122 10.19 -13.24 -20.97
C SER A 122 9.01 -12.28 -20.69
N LEU A 123 8.04 -12.25 -21.61
CA LEU A 123 6.84 -11.40 -21.43
C LEU A 123 6.07 -11.74 -20.15
N LEU A 124 5.89 -13.01 -19.82
CA LEU A 124 5.14 -13.45 -18.64
C LEU A 124 5.83 -13.02 -17.34
N GLU A 125 7.15 -13.22 -17.26
CA GLU A 125 7.94 -12.76 -16.10
C GLU A 125 7.95 -11.23 -16.02
N SER A 126 8.03 -10.54 -17.16
CA SER A 126 7.94 -9.07 -17.23
C SER A 126 6.56 -8.56 -16.79
N LEU A 127 5.47 -9.31 -17.04
CA LEU A 127 4.12 -8.98 -16.56
C LEU A 127 4.02 -9.11 -15.03
N ILE A 128 4.66 -10.13 -14.42
CA ILE A 128 4.75 -10.23 -12.96
C ILE A 128 5.41 -8.98 -12.37
N PHE A 129 6.55 -8.56 -12.92
CA PHE A 129 7.19 -7.33 -12.47
C PHE A 129 6.29 -6.11 -12.71
N GLY A 130 5.70 -6.01 -13.91
CA GLY A 130 4.82 -4.91 -14.30
C GLY A 130 3.62 -4.72 -13.38
N VAL A 131 2.95 -5.81 -12.98
CA VAL A 131 1.81 -5.74 -12.07
C VAL A 131 2.24 -5.31 -10.68
N VAL A 132 3.32 -5.87 -10.16
CA VAL A 132 3.85 -5.54 -8.82
C VAL A 132 4.20 -4.06 -8.71
N VAL A 133 4.94 -3.53 -9.67
CA VAL A 133 5.36 -2.12 -9.62
C VAL A 133 4.26 -1.14 -10.00
N ALA A 134 3.13 -1.62 -10.55
CA ALA A 134 1.99 -0.77 -10.85
C ALA A 134 1.17 -0.39 -9.58
N ALA A 135 1.22 -1.17 -8.49
CA ALA A 135 0.57 -0.84 -7.22
C ALA A 135 1.03 0.52 -6.68
N THR A 136 0.12 1.28 -6.09
CA THR A 136 0.41 2.61 -5.52
C THR A 136 0.00 2.69 -4.06
N ASP A 137 0.74 3.44 -3.27
CA ASP A 137 0.52 3.63 -1.84
C ASP A 137 0.25 5.11 -1.53
N PRO A 138 -0.93 5.48 -0.99
CA PRO A 138 -1.26 6.86 -0.69
C PRO A 138 -0.59 7.37 0.59
N LEU A 139 -0.07 6.49 1.45
CA LEU A 139 0.46 6.86 2.77
C LEU A 139 1.61 7.87 2.70
N ALA A 140 2.47 7.73 1.69
CA ALA A 140 3.58 8.65 1.45
C ALA A 140 3.13 10.11 1.20
N ILE A 141 1.89 10.30 0.77
CA ILE A 141 1.34 11.59 0.34
C ILE A 141 0.18 12.04 1.24
N GLY A 142 -0.35 11.14 2.09
CA GLY A 142 -1.50 11.39 2.95
C GLY A 142 -1.42 12.71 3.70
N ALA A 143 -0.32 12.97 4.39
CA ALA A 143 -0.10 14.21 5.13
C ALA A 143 -0.13 15.48 4.24
N ILE A 144 0.27 15.36 2.96
CA ILE A 144 0.21 16.47 1.99
C ILE A 144 -1.22 16.69 1.53
N LEU A 145 -1.99 15.60 1.35
CA LEU A 145 -3.39 15.66 0.93
C LEU A 145 -4.29 16.24 2.03
N GLU A 146 -4.16 15.74 3.25
CA GLU A 146 -4.95 16.17 4.41
C GLU A 146 -4.75 17.65 4.73
N GLY A 147 -3.52 18.11 4.76
CA GLY A 147 -3.17 19.49 5.10
C GLY A 147 -3.53 20.53 4.02
N ASN A 148 -4.07 20.11 2.85
CA ASN A 148 -4.26 21.01 1.72
C ASN A 148 -5.73 21.30 1.41
N LYS A 149 -6.14 22.58 1.58
CA LYS A 149 -7.49 23.06 1.32
C LYS A 149 -7.81 23.29 -0.17
N LYS A 150 -6.80 23.27 -1.05
CA LYS A 150 -6.98 23.47 -2.50
C LYS A 150 -7.47 22.22 -3.24
N LEU A 151 -7.28 21.04 -2.65
CA LEU A 151 -7.85 19.80 -3.17
C LEU A 151 -9.26 19.60 -2.64
N SER A 152 -10.19 19.29 -3.54
CA SER A 152 -11.54 18.89 -3.13
C SER A 152 -11.50 17.54 -2.40
N GLU A 153 -12.44 17.31 -1.49
CA GLU A 153 -12.58 16.03 -0.79
C GLU A 153 -12.77 14.86 -1.79
N ASN A 154 -13.49 15.09 -2.90
CA ASN A 154 -13.63 14.06 -3.93
C ASN A 154 -12.28 13.72 -4.61
N MET A 155 -11.37 14.69 -4.76
CA MET A 155 -10.05 14.40 -5.32
C MET A 155 -9.17 13.60 -4.35
N LYS A 156 -9.23 13.89 -3.05
CA LYS A 156 -8.53 13.11 -2.01
C LYS A 156 -9.06 11.68 -1.97
N LEU A 157 -10.38 11.52 -1.90
CA LEU A 157 -11.04 10.21 -1.92
C LEU A 157 -10.76 9.42 -3.21
N LEU A 158 -10.59 10.10 -4.36
CA LEU A 158 -10.19 9.44 -5.60
C LEU A 158 -8.79 8.85 -5.48
N ILE A 159 -7.82 9.61 -4.95
CA ILE A 159 -6.44 9.17 -4.78
C ILE A 159 -6.35 8.00 -3.80
N GLU A 160 -6.97 8.13 -2.63
CA GLU A 160 -6.98 7.09 -1.60
C GLU A 160 -7.72 5.82 -2.06
N GLY A 161 -8.91 6.00 -2.62
CA GLY A 161 -9.73 4.89 -3.10
C GLY A 161 -9.11 4.17 -4.31
N GLU A 162 -8.46 4.91 -5.22
CA GLU A 162 -7.71 4.29 -6.33
C GLU A 162 -6.62 3.39 -5.78
N SER A 163 -5.87 3.86 -4.79
CA SER A 163 -4.75 3.13 -4.24
C SER A 163 -5.18 1.85 -3.51
N ILE A 164 -6.21 1.91 -2.67
CA ILE A 164 -6.71 0.72 -1.97
C ILE A 164 -7.31 -0.30 -2.94
N LEU A 165 -8.07 0.16 -3.94
CA LEU A 165 -8.65 -0.73 -4.94
C LEU A 165 -7.58 -1.37 -5.83
N ASN A 166 -6.51 -0.65 -6.14
CA ASN A 166 -5.43 -1.18 -6.95
C ASN A 166 -4.64 -2.27 -6.23
N ASP A 167 -4.42 -2.15 -4.91
CA ASP A 167 -3.75 -3.20 -4.14
C ASP A 167 -4.52 -4.53 -4.23
N GLY A 168 -5.83 -4.48 -4.08
CA GLY A 168 -6.66 -5.67 -4.25
C GLY A 168 -6.65 -6.24 -5.68
N PHE A 169 -6.62 -5.38 -6.69
CA PHE A 169 -6.52 -5.78 -8.09
C PHE A 169 -5.15 -6.39 -8.39
N VAL A 170 -4.07 -5.72 -7.97
CA VAL A 170 -2.68 -6.14 -8.20
C VAL A 170 -2.40 -7.50 -7.55
N VAL A 171 -2.79 -7.72 -6.30
CA VAL A 171 -2.63 -9.01 -5.62
C VAL A 171 -3.33 -10.11 -6.41
N THR A 172 -4.58 -9.92 -6.81
CA THR A 172 -5.34 -10.94 -7.54
C THR A 172 -4.75 -11.25 -8.93
N VAL A 173 -4.28 -10.23 -9.66
CA VAL A 173 -3.63 -10.42 -10.98
C VAL A 173 -2.26 -11.07 -10.82
N PHE A 174 -1.51 -10.70 -9.78
CA PHE A 174 -0.24 -11.32 -9.44
C PHE A 174 -0.39 -12.82 -9.17
N ASP A 175 -1.39 -13.23 -8.39
CA ASP A 175 -1.64 -14.64 -8.10
C ASP A 175 -1.92 -15.45 -9.38
N ILE A 176 -2.76 -14.91 -10.28
CA ILE A 176 -3.03 -15.56 -11.60
C ILE A 176 -1.74 -15.69 -12.42
N LEU A 177 -0.94 -14.64 -12.51
CA LEU A 177 0.32 -14.66 -13.25
C LEU A 177 1.33 -15.63 -12.61
N ALA A 178 1.39 -15.69 -11.29
CA ALA A 178 2.26 -16.60 -10.55
C ALA A 178 1.87 -18.08 -10.83
N LEU A 179 0.58 -18.41 -10.81
CA LEU A 179 0.08 -19.76 -11.19
C LEU A 179 0.50 -20.12 -12.61
N ILE A 180 0.37 -19.19 -13.57
CA ILE A 180 0.73 -19.43 -14.97
C ILE A 180 2.25 -19.67 -15.11
N VAL A 181 3.07 -18.87 -14.45
CA VAL A 181 4.54 -18.90 -14.62
C VAL A 181 5.17 -20.05 -13.83
N PHE A 182 4.72 -20.30 -12.59
CA PHE A 182 5.40 -21.24 -11.70
C PHE A 182 4.72 -22.61 -11.60
N GLU A 183 3.40 -22.68 -11.83
CA GLU A 183 2.65 -23.96 -11.75
C GLU A 183 2.22 -24.52 -13.11
N ASN A 184 2.69 -23.90 -14.22
CA ASN A 184 2.32 -24.29 -15.59
C ASN A 184 0.80 -24.31 -15.83
N HIS A 185 0.05 -23.44 -15.12
CA HIS A 185 -1.38 -23.31 -15.33
C HIS A 185 -1.68 -22.76 -16.73
N THR A 186 -2.55 -23.43 -17.47
CA THR A 186 -2.99 -22.97 -18.78
C THR A 186 -4.10 -21.94 -18.63
N PHE A 187 -3.85 -20.71 -19.05
CA PHE A 187 -4.83 -19.62 -18.94
C PHE A 187 -6.14 -19.97 -19.64
N SER A 188 -7.22 -19.92 -18.88
CA SER A 188 -8.60 -20.12 -19.35
C SER A 188 -9.41 -18.85 -19.16
N VAL A 189 -9.83 -18.20 -20.25
CA VAL A 189 -10.61 -16.95 -20.14
C VAL A 189 -11.85 -17.12 -19.27
N VAL A 190 -12.57 -18.22 -19.39
CA VAL A 190 -13.79 -18.45 -18.59
C VAL A 190 -13.45 -18.80 -17.14
N GLY A 191 -12.44 -19.66 -16.91
CA GLY A 191 -12.02 -20.09 -15.57
C GLY A 191 -11.37 -18.95 -14.80
N ASP A 192 -10.33 -18.35 -15.36
CA ASP A 192 -9.52 -17.35 -14.65
C ASP A 192 -10.22 -16.00 -14.50
N VAL A 193 -10.95 -15.54 -15.54
CA VAL A 193 -11.77 -14.33 -15.42
C VAL A 193 -12.98 -14.55 -14.50
N GLY A 194 -13.61 -15.72 -14.58
CA GLY A 194 -14.68 -16.10 -13.65
C GLY A 194 -14.19 -16.20 -12.20
N GLY A 195 -13.04 -16.81 -11.99
CA GLY A 195 -12.34 -16.84 -10.71
C GLY A 195 -12.02 -15.45 -10.21
N PHE A 196 -11.41 -14.59 -11.03
CA PHE A 196 -11.12 -13.20 -10.68
C PHE A 196 -12.38 -12.44 -10.20
N ILE A 197 -13.49 -12.55 -10.95
CA ILE A 197 -14.77 -11.92 -10.54
C ILE A 197 -15.24 -12.47 -9.20
N PHE A 198 -15.15 -13.79 -8.98
CA PHE A 198 -15.51 -14.42 -7.71
C PHE A 198 -14.63 -13.93 -6.56
N HIS A 199 -13.30 -13.87 -6.74
CA HIS A 199 -12.35 -13.41 -5.72
C HIS A 199 -12.60 -11.95 -5.32
N VAL A 200 -12.89 -11.08 -6.29
CA VAL A 200 -13.17 -9.65 -6.06
C VAL A 200 -14.56 -9.44 -5.48
N ALA A 201 -15.61 -9.95 -6.13
CA ALA A 201 -16.98 -9.73 -5.70
C ALA A 201 -17.28 -10.45 -4.37
N GLY A 202 -16.77 -11.66 -4.19
CA GLY A 202 -16.87 -12.41 -2.94
C GLY A 202 -16.25 -11.67 -1.77
N ALA A 203 -15.04 -11.14 -1.93
CA ALA A 203 -14.36 -10.34 -0.94
C ALA A 203 -15.17 -9.10 -0.52
N ILE A 204 -15.70 -8.36 -1.50
CA ILE A 204 -16.51 -7.17 -1.23
C ILE A 204 -17.79 -7.54 -0.47
N ILE A 205 -18.49 -8.59 -0.91
CA ILE A 205 -19.74 -9.05 -0.25
C ILE A 205 -19.43 -9.49 1.18
N LEU A 206 -18.39 -10.32 1.38
CA LEU A 206 -17.95 -10.79 2.69
C LEU A 206 -17.63 -9.60 3.62
N GLY A 207 -16.82 -8.66 3.16
CA GLY A 207 -16.47 -7.48 3.92
C GLY A 207 -17.69 -6.63 4.31
N VAL A 208 -18.59 -6.36 3.35
CA VAL A 208 -19.84 -5.61 3.63
C VAL A 208 -20.70 -6.33 4.66
N VAL A 209 -20.84 -7.65 4.58
CA VAL A 209 -21.62 -8.43 5.54
C VAL A 209 -21.00 -8.33 6.94
N LEU A 210 -19.68 -8.58 7.06
CA LEU A 210 -18.97 -8.51 8.33
C LEU A 210 -19.03 -7.12 8.96
N GLY A 211 -18.82 -6.07 8.18
CA GLY A 211 -18.90 -4.70 8.67
C GLY A 211 -20.31 -4.32 9.19
N ARG A 212 -21.36 -4.78 8.49
CA ARG A 212 -22.75 -4.59 8.95
C ARG A 212 -23.05 -5.39 10.21
N VAL A 213 -22.58 -6.63 10.29
CA VAL A 213 -22.75 -7.49 11.48
C VAL A 213 -22.04 -6.86 12.68
N ALA A 214 -20.80 -6.42 12.55
CA ALA A 214 -20.06 -5.75 13.62
C ALA A 214 -20.81 -4.52 14.13
N ARG A 215 -21.33 -3.71 13.22
CA ARG A 215 -22.14 -2.54 13.56
C ARG A 215 -23.46 -2.91 14.26
N PHE A 216 -24.14 -3.97 13.80
CA PHE A 216 -25.37 -4.47 14.40
C PHE A 216 -25.13 -4.95 15.84
N ILE A 217 -24.02 -5.68 16.10
CA ILE A 217 -23.61 -6.11 17.43
C ILE A 217 -23.41 -4.91 18.35
N LEU A 218 -22.67 -3.87 17.91
CA LEU A 218 -22.46 -2.67 18.69
C LEU A 218 -23.77 -1.95 19.03
N LYS A 219 -24.73 -1.94 18.09
CA LYS A 219 -26.03 -1.34 18.31
C LYS A 219 -26.87 -2.11 19.34
N ILE A 220 -26.88 -3.44 19.29
CA ILE A 220 -27.62 -4.29 20.23
C ILE A 220 -27.06 -4.15 21.64
N TRP A 221 -25.74 -4.17 21.77
CA TRP A 221 -25.09 -4.10 23.08
C TRP A 221 -25.07 -2.70 23.66
N HIS A 222 -25.68 -1.71 23.00
CA HIS A 222 -25.65 -0.29 23.40
C HIS A 222 -24.22 0.11 23.79
N ALA A 223 -23.26 -0.31 22.98
CA ALA A 223 -21.84 -0.29 23.30
C ALA A 223 -21.33 1.15 23.38
N MET A 224 -21.34 1.67 24.61
CA MET A 224 -20.76 2.96 24.99
C MET A 224 -19.34 2.83 25.56
N GLN A 225 -18.75 1.60 25.51
CA GLN A 225 -17.42 1.36 26.02
C GLN A 225 -16.41 1.37 24.86
N PHE A 226 -15.45 2.27 24.97
CA PHE A 226 -14.35 2.41 24.01
C PHE A 226 -13.64 1.08 23.70
N THR A 227 -13.31 0.29 24.75
CA THR A 227 -12.61 -0.99 24.62
C THR A 227 -13.38 -2.00 23.76
N LEU A 228 -14.70 -2.03 23.88
CA LEU A 228 -15.53 -2.93 23.07
C LEU A 228 -15.52 -2.53 21.60
N VAL A 229 -15.62 -1.24 21.31
CA VAL A 229 -15.58 -0.72 19.94
C VAL A 229 -14.20 -1.02 19.33
N ALA A 230 -13.11 -0.76 20.06
CA ALA A 230 -11.75 -1.04 19.61
C ALA A 230 -11.53 -2.53 19.32
N ASN A 231 -11.95 -3.42 20.24
CA ASN A 231 -11.79 -4.86 20.04
C ASN A 231 -12.59 -5.38 18.84
N ILE A 232 -13.83 -4.90 18.65
CA ILE A 232 -14.65 -5.30 17.47
C ILE A 232 -14.03 -4.80 16.19
N THR A 233 -13.48 -3.61 16.14
CA THR A 233 -12.84 -3.09 14.93
C THR A 233 -11.52 -3.78 14.61
N ILE A 234 -10.72 -4.15 15.63
CA ILE A 234 -9.53 -4.99 15.43
C ILE A 234 -9.94 -6.37 14.91
N ALA A 235 -10.92 -7.02 15.55
CA ALA A 235 -11.45 -8.30 15.09
C ALA A 235 -12.03 -8.22 13.65
N LEU A 236 -12.67 -7.10 13.31
CA LEU A 236 -13.20 -6.87 11.98
C LEU A 236 -12.09 -6.70 10.94
N ALA A 237 -11.03 -5.93 11.25
CA ALA A 237 -9.90 -5.71 10.35
C ALA A 237 -9.19 -7.03 10.01
N PHE A 238 -8.70 -7.73 11.02
CA PHE A 238 -7.97 -8.98 10.83
C PHE A 238 -8.89 -10.15 10.44
N GLY A 239 -10.07 -10.24 11.03
CA GLY A 239 -11.04 -11.30 10.73
C GLY A 239 -11.56 -11.25 9.30
N SER A 240 -11.84 -10.07 8.74
CA SER A 240 -12.27 -9.96 7.35
C SER A 240 -11.15 -10.34 6.38
N PHE A 241 -9.89 -9.98 6.68
CA PHE A 241 -8.74 -10.38 5.89
C PHE A 241 -8.56 -11.90 5.89
N LEU A 242 -8.42 -12.49 7.08
CA LEU A 242 -8.16 -13.92 7.24
C LEU A 242 -9.29 -14.80 6.69
N LEU A 243 -10.54 -14.39 6.88
CA LEU A 243 -11.69 -15.12 6.32
C LEU A 243 -11.70 -15.05 4.80
N ALA A 244 -11.42 -13.88 4.21
CA ALA A 244 -11.34 -13.76 2.76
C ALA A 244 -10.19 -14.61 2.19
N ASP A 245 -9.02 -14.51 2.78
CA ASP A 245 -7.83 -15.29 2.41
C ASP A 245 -8.08 -16.79 2.49
N HIS A 246 -8.72 -17.27 3.57
CA HIS A 246 -9.08 -18.69 3.73
C HIS A 246 -9.96 -19.23 2.58
N TYR A 247 -10.81 -18.39 2.00
CA TYR A 247 -11.66 -18.75 0.84
C TYR A 247 -11.03 -18.36 -0.50
N ASN A 248 -9.73 -18.07 -0.53
CA ASN A 248 -8.99 -17.58 -1.71
C ASN A 248 -9.61 -16.31 -2.32
N MET A 249 -10.21 -15.44 -1.50
CA MET A 249 -10.72 -14.14 -1.91
C MET A 249 -9.72 -13.03 -1.54
N SER A 250 -9.84 -11.86 -2.16
CA SER A 250 -8.96 -10.73 -1.84
C SER A 250 -9.15 -10.21 -0.42
N GLY A 251 -8.19 -10.52 0.49
CA GLY A 251 -8.19 -10.01 1.86
C GLY A 251 -8.21 -8.49 1.93
N VAL A 252 -7.47 -7.83 1.05
CA VAL A 252 -7.41 -6.37 0.91
C VAL A 252 -8.79 -5.75 0.66
N LEU A 253 -9.51 -6.27 -0.34
CA LEU A 253 -10.86 -5.78 -0.68
C LEU A 253 -11.89 -6.10 0.39
N ALA A 254 -11.73 -7.24 1.10
CA ALA A 254 -12.61 -7.59 2.19
C ALA A 254 -12.46 -6.62 3.38
N VAL A 255 -11.23 -6.29 3.78
CA VAL A 255 -10.97 -5.29 4.84
C VAL A 255 -11.50 -3.93 4.44
N PHE A 256 -11.21 -3.48 3.22
CA PHE A 256 -11.71 -2.21 2.70
C PHE A 256 -13.24 -2.13 2.75
N ALA A 257 -13.94 -3.15 2.22
CA ALA A 257 -15.39 -3.19 2.22
C ALA A 257 -15.98 -3.29 3.63
N ALA A 258 -15.32 -4.02 4.54
CA ALA A 258 -15.70 -4.13 5.94
C ALA A 258 -15.59 -2.78 6.66
N ALA A 259 -14.45 -2.10 6.55
CA ALA A 259 -14.22 -0.79 7.15
C ALA A 259 -15.20 0.26 6.62
N LEU A 260 -15.38 0.32 5.29
CA LEU A 260 -16.27 1.28 4.65
C LEU A 260 -17.75 1.06 5.02
N SER A 261 -18.19 -0.22 5.13
CA SER A 261 -19.55 -0.54 5.53
C SER A 261 -19.80 -0.35 7.02
N PHE A 262 -18.78 -0.55 7.84
CA PHE A 262 -18.79 -0.27 9.27
C PHE A 262 -18.89 1.23 9.52
N GLY A 263 -18.11 2.05 8.85
CA GLY A 263 -18.10 3.52 8.96
C GLY A 263 -19.34 4.24 8.39
N TYR A 264 -20.23 3.53 7.69
CA TYR A 264 -21.44 4.12 7.08
C TYR A 264 -22.37 4.79 8.09
N LYS A 265 -22.66 6.08 7.96
CA LYS A 265 -23.45 6.93 8.88
C LYS A 265 -22.77 7.29 10.21
N GLN A 266 -21.47 7.49 10.22
CA GLN A 266 -20.74 7.96 11.41
C GLN A 266 -21.16 9.36 11.91
N GLU A 267 -21.83 10.17 11.10
CA GLU A 267 -22.26 11.55 11.41
C GLU A 267 -23.12 11.67 12.70
N ASN A 268 -23.60 10.56 13.27
CA ASN A 268 -24.43 10.51 14.47
C ASN A 268 -23.87 9.59 15.57
N LEU A 269 -22.57 9.29 15.56
CA LEU A 269 -21.98 8.37 16.53
C LEU A 269 -21.41 9.09 17.77
N SER A 270 -21.40 8.35 18.89
CA SER A 270 -21.00 8.82 20.21
C SER A 270 -19.49 9.18 20.28
N LYS A 271 -19.10 9.87 21.37
CA LYS A 271 -17.70 10.26 21.64
C LYS A 271 -16.73 9.08 21.60
N GLU A 272 -17.19 7.88 21.91
CA GLU A 272 -16.39 6.65 21.94
C GLU A 272 -15.91 6.24 20.55
N PHE A 273 -16.67 6.54 19.49
CA PHE A 273 -16.26 6.33 18.11
C PHE A 273 -15.13 7.29 17.70
N HIS A 274 -15.16 8.53 18.13
CA HIS A 274 -14.07 9.47 17.87
C HIS A 274 -12.78 9.08 18.61
N LEU A 275 -12.88 8.53 19.84
CA LEU A 275 -11.70 8.04 20.55
C LEU A 275 -11.05 6.85 19.83
N GLN A 276 -11.85 6.00 19.19
CA GLN A 276 -11.33 4.89 18.38
C GLN A 276 -10.55 5.39 17.15
N GLU A 277 -10.96 6.47 16.51
CA GLU A 277 -10.20 7.06 15.38
C GLU A 277 -8.76 7.36 15.81
N TYR A 278 -8.55 7.99 16.97
CA TYR A 278 -7.20 8.27 17.47
C TYR A 278 -6.36 7.01 17.71
N VAL A 279 -6.96 5.89 18.13
CA VAL A 279 -6.22 4.63 18.31
C VAL A 279 -5.80 4.05 16.98
N TRP A 280 -6.68 4.09 15.99
CA TRP A 280 -6.36 3.63 14.65
C TRP A 280 -5.33 4.53 13.96
N ASP A 281 -5.43 5.85 14.10
CA ASP A 281 -4.45 6.81 13.59
C ASP A 281 -3.07 6.54 14.19
N TYR A 282 -3.00 6.35 15.54
CA TYR A 282 -1.75 5.99 16.20
C TYR A 282 -1.24 4.61 15.78
N GLY A 283 -2.13 3.63 15.71
CA GLY A 283 -1.81 2.27 15.23
C GLY A 283 -1.23 2.27 13.82
N GLN A 284 -1.85 3.00 12.90
CA GLN A 284 -1.34 3.17 11.53
C GLN A 284 0.02 3.87 11.51
N TYR A 285 0.18 4.93 12.31
CA TYR A 285 1.45 5.65 12.41
C TYR A 285 2.59 4.72 12.85
N VAL A 286 2.38 3.93 13.91
CA VAL A 286 3.36 2.97 14.41
C VAL A 286 3.62 1.86 13.40
N ALA A 287 2.56 1.27 12.85
CA ALA A 287 2.68 0.20 11.87
C ALA A 287 3.45 0.65 10.62
N ASN A 288 3.11 1.84 10.10
CA ASN A 288 3.77 2.41 8.94
C ASN A 288 5.26 2.68 9.22
N SER A 289 5.57 3.24 10.39
CA SER A 289 6.95 3.49 10.81
C SER A 289 7.76 2.19 10.96
N VAL A 290 7.20 1.17 11.61
CA VAL A 290 7.84 -0.14 11.76
C VAL A 290 8.04 -0.80 10.40
N LEU A 291 7.02 -0.79 9.55
CA LEU A 291 7.05 -1.38 8.22
C LEU A 291 8.16 -0.77 7.35
N PHE A 292 8.22 0.56 7.24
CA PHE A 292 9.23 1.23 6.41
C PHE A 292 10.64 1.13 7.01
N PHE A 293 10.78 1.07 8.34
CA PHE A 293 12.05 0.79 8.98
C PHE A 293 12.55 -0.63 8.66
N LEU A 294 11.71 -1.64 8.85
CA LEU A 294 12.03 -3.03 8.53
C LEU A 294 12.34 -3.21 7.05
N LEU A 295 11.59 -2.52 6.19
CA LEU A 295 11.81 -2.53 4.76
C LEU A 295 13.18 -1.97 4.40
N GLY A 296 13.59 -0.85 4.99
CA GLY A 296 14.93 -0.30 4.81
C GLY A 296 16.04 -1.21 5.32
N ALA A 297 15.84 -1.82 6.50
CA ALA A 297 16.82 -2.74 7.10
C ALA A 297 16.97 -4.03 6.29
N SER A 298 15.86 -4.61 5.82
CA SER A 298 15.84 -5.90 5.11
C SER A 298 16.46 -5.84 3.71
N VAL A 299 16.49 -4.68 3.09
CA VAL A 299 17.09 -4.52 1.75
C VAL A 299 18.59 -4.79 1.75
N ILE A 300 19.26 -4.44 2.84
CA ILE A 300 20.71 -4.68 2.97
C ILE A 300 20.97 -6.17 3.15
N SER A 301 20.15 -6.86 3.94
CA SER A 301 20.32 -8.29 4.23
C SER A 301 19.84 -9.21 3.09
N GLN A 302 18.79 -8.81 2.36
CA GLN A 302 18.16 -9.62 1.31
C GLN A 302 18.56 -9.22 -0.10
N GLY A 303 19.04 -7.98 -0.28
CA GLY A 303 19.41 -7.40 -1.56
C GLY A 303 20.92 -7.19 -1.64
N SER A 304 21.51 -7.58 -2.74
CA SER A 304 22.90 -7.23 -3.03
C SER A 304 22.96 -5.80 -3.55
N LEU A 305 23.27 -4.82 -2.69
CA LEU A 305 23.56 -3.44 -3.12
C LEU A 305 24.66 -3.37 -4.18
N SER A 306 25.54 -4.38 -4.22
CA SER A 306 26.63 -4.47 -5.19
C SER A 306 26.13 -4.69 -6.63
N GLU A 307 24.90 -5.21 -6.80
CA GLU A 307 24.25 -5.41 -8.11
C GLU A 307 23.34 -4.25 -8.54
N LEU A 308 23.25 -3.21 -7.71
CA LEU A 308 22.43 -2.04 -7.97
C LEU A 308 22.91 -1.27 -9.20
N ARG A 309 22.32 -1.56 -10.36
CA ARG A 309 22.55 -0.80 -11.59
C ARG A 309 21.62 0.43 -11.58
N LEU A 310 22.15 1.54 -11.06
CA LEU A 310 21.40 2.82 -10.98
C LEU A 310 20.75 3.21 -12.31
N ALA A 311 21.40 2.91 -13.43
CA ALA A 311 20.86 3.16 -14.77
C ALA A 311 19.57 2.35 -15.04
N GLN A 312 19.52 1.08 -14.63
CA GLN A 312 18.31 0.26 -14.78
C GLN A 312 17.18 0.77 -13.89
N ALA A 313 17.47 1.14 -12.67
CA ALA A 313 16.49 1.74 -11.76
C ALA A 313 15.90 3.05 -12.33
N LEU A 314 16.72 3.91 -12.90
CA LEU A 314 16.26 5.15 -13.54
C LEU A 314 15.37 4.86 -14.75
N VAL A 315 15.76 3.89 -15.60
CA VAL A 315 14.93 3.47 -16.74
C VAL A 315 13.58 2.95 -16.26
N VAL A 316 13.55 2.09 -15.24
CA VAL A 316 12.31 1.54 -14.71
C VAL A 316 11.46 2.64 -14.06
N LEU A 317 12.06 3.60 -13.33
CA LEU A 317 11.32 4.73 -12.75
C LEU A 317 10.70 5.62 -13.84
N ILE A 318 11.43 5.94 -14.89
CA ILE A 318 10.93 6.72 -16.03
C ILE A 318 9.81 5.95 -16.75
N THR A 319 10.00 4.65 -16.97
CA THR A 319 8.99 3.79 -17.60
C THR A 319 7.71 3.74 -16.76
N LEU A 320 7.84 3.63 -15.45
CA LEU A 320 6.72 3.59 -14.52
C LEU A 320 5.92 4.90 -14.52
N LEU A 321 6.61 6.03 -14.48
CA LEU A 321 5.98 7.35 -14.58
C LEU A 321 5.29 7.52 -15.94
N GLY A 322 5.98 7.15 -17.01
CA GLY A 322 5.47 7.23 -18.38
C GLY A 322 4.25 6.33 -18.59
N SER A 323 4.31 5.08 -18.14
CA SER A 323 3.20 4.12 -18.25
C SER A 323 1.95 4.60 -17.53
N ARG A 324 2.11 5.14 -16.30
CA ARG A 324 0.99 5.70 -15.53
C ARG A 324 0.43 6.97 -16.18
N ILE A 325 1.26 7.86 -16.69
CA ILE A 325 0.81 9.03 -17.46
C ILE A 325 0.01 8.60 -18.68
N ILE A 326 0.51 7.63 -19.46
CA ILE A 326 -0.20 7.09 -20.65
C ILE A 326 -1.58 6.57 -20.21
N ALA A 327 -1.64 5.74 -19.18
CA ALA A 327 -2.88 5.20 -18.66
C ALA A 327 -3.87 6.31 -18.27
N LEU A 328 -3.42 7.30 -17.50
CA LEU A 328 -4.26 8.41 -17.04
C LEU A 328 -4.71 9.32 -18.18
N VAL A 329 -3.87 9.56 -19.20
CA VAL A 329 -4.24 10.34 -20.39
C VAL A 329 -5.31 9.63 -21.20
N VAL A 330 -5.16 8.31 -21.43
CA VAL A 330 -6.16 7.49 -22.13
C VAL A 330 -7.48 7.48 -21.37
N LEU A 331 -7.45 7.36 -20.06
CA LEU A 331 -8.64 7.29 -19.22
C LEU A 331 -9.24 8.67 -18.88
N ARG A 332 -8.53 9.76 -19.13
CA ARG A 332 -8.93 11.13 -18.76
C ARG A 332 -10.38 11.48 -19.11
N PRO A 333 -10.93 11.13 -20.31
CA PRO A 333 -12.32 11.46 -20.66
C PRO A 333 -13.37 10.84 -19.73
N PHE A 334 -13.01 9.73 -19.08
CA PHE A 334 -13.88 8.96 -18.19
C PHE A 334 -13.69 9.33 -16.71
N ILE A 335 -12.60 10.03 -16.35
CA ILE A 335 -12.31 10.45 -14.99
C ILE A 335 -13.02 11.77 -14.72
N LYS A 336 -14.16 11.71 -14.01
CA LYS A 336 -14.93 12.88 -13.59
C LYS A 336 -14.77 13.09 -12.09
N VAL A 337 -14.39 14.31 -11.71
CA VAL A 337 -14.27 14.76 -10.32
C VAL A 337 -15.04 16.06 -10.18
N ASP A 338 -15.85 16.18 -9.14
CA ASP A 338 -16.69 17.38 -8.90
C ASP A 338 -17.65 17.70 -10.09
N GLY A 339 -18.13 16.67 -10.81
CA GLY A 339 -19.03 16.82 -11.93
C GLY A 339 -18.37 17.19 -13.28
N ALA A 340 -17.05 17.42 -13.30
CA ALA A 340 -16.30 17.77 -14.51
C ALA A 340 -15.20 16.76 -14.84
N ILE A 341 -14.81 16.71 -16.11
CA ILE A 341 -13.63 15.93 -16.53
C ILE A 341 -12.39 16.50 -15.82
N ILE A 342 -11.55 15.60 -15.30
CA ILE A 342 -10.35 15.98 -14.56
C ILE A 342 -9.44 16.93 -15.37
N SER A 343 -9.02 18.03 -14.77
CA SER A 343 -8.07 18.96 -15.40
C SER A 343 -6.69 18.33 -15.53
N TRP A 344 -5.87 18.80 -16.48
CA TRP A 344 -4.50 18.31 -16.68
C TRP A 344 -3.65 18.43 -15.42
N LEU A 345 -3.81 19.50 -14.66
CA LEU A 345 -3.05 19.72 -13.42
C LEU A 345 -3.47 18.72 -12.34
N LYS A 346 -4.80 18.48 -12.16
CA LYS A 346 -5.31 17.44 -11.25
C LYS A 346 -4.87 16.04 -11.68
N LEU A 347 -4.79 15.76 -12.99
CA LEU A 347 -4.29 14.50 -13.52
C LEU A 347 -2.81 14.30 -13.21
N LEU A 348 -1.98 15.34 -13.31
CA LEU A 348 -0.58 15.28 -12.88
C LEU A 348 -0.47 15.07 -11.37
N VAL A 349 -1.33 15.71 -10.55
CA VAL A 349 -1.40 15.44 -9.12
C VAL A 349 -1.71 13.97 -8.88
N LEU A 350 -2.71 13.39 -9.57
CA LEU A 350 -3.06 11.96 -9.45
C LEU A 350 -1.88 11.05 -9.85
N ASN A 351 -1.13 11.42 -10.89
CA ASN A 351 0.05 10.66 -11.31
C ASN A 351 1.14 10.62 -10.24
N PHE A 352 1.52 11.78 -9.70
CA PHE A 352 2.55 11.87 -8.67
C PHE A 352 2.04 11.57 -7.25
N ALA A 353 0.73 11.43 -7.05
CA ALA A 353 0.16 10.90 -5.83
C ALA A 353 0.33 9.37 -5.70
N GLY A 354 0.66 8.68 -6.77
CA GLY A 354 0.89 7.23 -6.76
C GLY A 354 2.32 6.85 -6.40
N ALA A 355 2.80 7.17 -5.20
CA ALA A 355 4.05 6.61 -4.68
C ALA A 355 3.94 5.09 -4.57
N ARG A 356 5.07 4.40 -4.57
CA ARG A 356 5.10 2.93 -4.41
C ARG A 356 5.28 2.58 -2.95
N GLY A 357 4.68 1.46 -2.53
CA GLY A 357 4.62 1.07 -1.12
C GLY A 357 5.11 -0.35 -0.84
N ALA A 358 4.81 -0.79 0.36
CA ALA A 358 5.25 -2.08 0.87
C ALA A 358 4.59 -3.28 0.17
N VAL A 359 3.37 -3.13 -0.35
CA VAL A 359 2.67 -4.21 -1.07
C VAL A 359 3.48 -4.68 -2.27
N SER A 360 4.09 -3.77 -3.04
CA SER A 360 4.97 -4.14 -4.16
C SER A 360 6.13 -5.02 -3.71
N ILE A 361 6.74 -4.74 -2.56
CA ILE A 361 7.85 -5.54 -2.03
C ILE A 361 7.34 -6.88 -1.49
N ALA A 362 6.19 -6.88 -0.80
CA ALA A 362 5.59 -8.12 -0.31
C ALA A 362 5.36 -9.12 -1.44
N LEU A 363 4.81 -8.68 -2.56
CA LEU A 363 4.55 -9.55 -3.71
C LEU A 363 5.84 -10.11 -4.34
N ILE A 364 6.93 -9.33 -4.38
CA ILE A 364 8.23 -9.88 -4.84
C ILE A 364 8.78 -10.91 -3.85
N LEU A 365 8.60 -10.69 -2.54
CA LEU A 365 9.04 -11.65 -1.52
C LEU A 365 8.28 -12.99 -1.59
N LEU A 366 7.02 -12.98 -2.06
CA LEU A 366 6.22 -14.21 -2.30
C LEU A 366 6.73 -15.05 -3.47
N LEU A 367 7.53 -14.47 -4.38
CA LEU A 367 8.07 -15.24 -5.49
C LEU A 367 8.96 -16.39 -4.99
N PRO A 368 8.93 -17.57 -5.64
CA PRO A 368 9.77 -18.69 -5.27
C PRO A 368 11.27 -18.33 -5.24
N ASP A 369 12.03 -18.89 -4.30
CA ASP A 369 13.47 -18.65 -4.22
C ASP A 369 14.23 -19.21 -5.43
N SER A 370 13.64 -20.17 -6.13
CA SER A 370 14.13 -20.71 -7.40
C SER A 370 13.98 -19.76 -8.59
N PHE A 371 13.26 -18.65 -8.44
CA PHE A 371 13.05 -17.70 -9.53
C PHE A 371 14.30 -16.85 -9.78
N VAL A 372 14.90 -17.01 -10.94
CA VAL A 372 16.20 -16.41 -11.29
C VAL A 372 16.21 -14.88 -11.13
N PHE A 373 15.08 -14.22 -11.43
CA PHE A 373 14.99 -12.75 -11.40
C PHE A 373 14.50 -12.18 -10.06
N LYS A 374 14.24 -13.01 -9.03
CA LYS A 374 13.69 -12.55 -7.73
C LYS A 374 14.54 -11.44 -7.12
N ALA A 375 15.85 -11.65 -7.00
CA ALA A 375 16.77 -10.65 -6.43
C ALA A 375 16.82 -9.36 -7.26
N THR A 376 16.83 -9.48 -8.60
CA THR A 376 16.80 -8.34 -9.51
C THR A 376 15.50 -7.54 -9.36
N PHE A 377 14.36 -8.21 -9.31
CA PHE A 377 13.05 -7.58 -9.14
C PHE A 377 12.94 -6.91 -7.76
N LEU A 378 13.46 -7.56 -6.71
CA LEU A 378 13.48 -6.98 -5.37
C LEU A 378 14.29 -5.68 -5.33
N ASN A 379 15.50 -5.70 -5.87
CA ASN A 379 16.36 -4.52 -5.94
C ASN A 379 15.74 -3.38 -6.75
N MET A 380 15.17 -3.69 -7.93
CA MET A 380 14.48 -2.69 -8.76
C MET A 380 13.25 -2.11 -8.03
N THR A 381 12.42 -2.96 -7.43
CA THR A 381 11.22 -2.52 -6.70
C THR A 381 11.58 -1.65 -5.51
N PHE A 382 12.62 -2.02 -4.77
CA PHE A 382 13.08 -1.19 -3.66
C PHE A 382 13.54 0.21 -4.12
N LEU A 383 14.35 0.28 -5.18
CA LEU A 383 14.78 1.57 -5.73
C LEU A 383 13.61 2.41 -6.24
N LEU A 384 12.57 1.75 -6.79
CA LEU A 384 11.34 2.43 -7.19
C LEU A 384 10.58 2.98 -5.98
N VAL A 385 10.45 2.19 -4.92
CA VAL A 385 9.82 2.63 -3.67
C VAL A 385 10.58 3.82 -3.10
N LEU A 386 11.89 3.70 -2.90
CA LEU A 386 12.74 4.77 -2.39
C LEU A 386 12.67 6.03 -3.28
N GLY A 387 12.83 5.86 -4.59
CA GLY A 387 12.78 6.96 -5.55
C GLY A 387 11.43 7.67 -5.56
N SER A 388 10.32 6.92 -5.53
CA SER A 388 8.98 7.50 -5.50
C SER A 388 8.69 8.23 -4.18
N LEU A 389 9.12 7.68 -3.04
CA LEU A 389 8.97 8.31 -1.72
C LEU A 389 9.75 9.62 -1.59
N LEU A 390 10.91 9.73 -2.23
CA LEU A 390 11.74 10.93 -2.18
C LEU A 390 11.31 12.00 -3.20
N LEU A 391 10.90 11.58 -4.41
CA LEU A 391 10.65 12.50 -5.53
C LEU A 391 9.19 12.94 -5.65
N PHE A 392 8.22 12.05 -5.41
CA PHE A 392 6.82 12.35 -5.70
C PHE A 392 6.18 13.34 -4.71
N PRO A 393 6.39 13.25 -3.39
CA PRO A 393 5.77 14.17 -2.44
C PRO A 393 6.12 15.65 -2.69
N PRO A 394 7.40 16.04 -2.89
CA PRO A 394 7.72 17.43 -3.17
C PRO A 394 7.15 17.91 -4.51
N ILE A 395 7.10 17.05 -5.54
CA ILE A 395 6.48 17.38 -6.83
C ILE A 395 4.97 17.58 -6.65
N THR A 396 4.30 16.65 -5.99
CA THR A 396 2.85 16.73 -5.69
C THR A 396 2.51 17.99 -4.92
N SER A 397 3.29 18.32 -3.89
CA SER A 397 3.11 19.55 -3.11
C SER A 397 3.22 20.81 -3.98
N LYS A 398 4.18 20.86 -4.93
CA LYS A 398 4.32 21.96 -5.87
C LYS A 398 3.14 22.07 -6.84
N LEU A 399 2.69 20.95 -7.38
CA LEU A 399 1.53 20.90 -8.30
C LEU A 399 0.24 21.34 -7.61
N ILE A 400 -0.01 20.91 -6.37
CA ILE A 400 -1.19 21.34 -5.61
C ILE A 400 -1.18 22.83 -5.32
N LYS A 401 -0.01 23.46 -5.12
CA LYS A 401 0.08 24.91 -4.93
C LYS A 401 -0.35 25.71 -6.16
N GLN A 402 -0.31 25.10 -7.35
CA GLN A 402 -0.70 25.73 -8.62
C GLN A 402 -2.22 25.56 -8.92
N LEU A 403 -2.92 24.67 -8.19
CA LEU A 403 -4.39 24.58 -8.17
C LEU A 403 -5.00 25.78 -7.44
#